data_fe2a0ea6518f079d935f0960f116b51e
#
_entry.id   fe2a0ea6518f079d935f0960f116b51e
#
_cell.length_a   1.000
_cell.length_b   1.000
_cell.length_c   1.000
_cell.angle_alpha   90.00
_cell.angle_beta   90.00
_cell.angle_gamma   90.00
#
_symmetry.space_group_name_H-M   'P 1'
#
loop_
_entity.id
_entity.type
_entity.pdbx_description
1 polymer ?
#
loop_
_entity_poly.entity_id
_entity_poly.type
_entity_poly.pdbx_seq_one_letter_code
_entity_poly.pdbx_strand_id
1 'polypeptide(L)'
;IPVGKDSMSMKSSWQEGETKKAVTSPLSLIVTAFAPSMDATKTLTPQLQPDLDTRLLLIDLGNGKNRMGGSALAQVYGQVGSVAPDVDDASKLKGLFASIQRLNGEGKLLAYHDRSDGGLLATLCEMAFASHIGLDVNLGELKGDALSALFNEELGAVLQVRSKDVKEVVKACRDAGLKAVHEVAS
;
A
#
# COMPACT_ATOMS: atom_id res chain seq x y z
N ILE A 1 -11.68 7.62 17.35
CA ILE A 1 -11.06 8.70 16.54
C ILE A 1 -11.23 10.02 17.32
N PRO A 2 -10.21 10.45 18.08
CA PRO A 2 -10.34 11.62 18.97
C PRO A 2 -10.08 12.95 18.25
N VAL A 3 -9.38 12.93 17.12
CA VAL A 3 -9.01 14.13 16.37
C VAL A 3 -9.22 13.90 14.88
N GLY A 4 -9.82 14.86 14.23
CA GLY A 4 -9.92 14.96 12.77
C GLY A 4 -9.68 16.41 12.36
N LYS A 5 -9.11 16.60 11.19
CA LYS A 5 -8.86 17.90 10.58
C LYS A 5 -9.25 17.83 9.11
N ASP A 6 -10.08 18.73 8.68
CA ASP A 6 -10.42 18.92 7.26
C ASP A 6 -10.00 20.31 6.78
N SER A 7 -9.69 20.42 5.51
CA SER A 7 -9.42 21.67 4.82
C SER A 7 -10.38 21.78 3.65
N MET A 8 -11.44 22.56 3.84
CA MET A 8 -12.50 22.73 2.83
C MET A 8 -12.12 23.69 1.71
N SER A 9 -11.29 24.70 2.02
CA SER A 9 -10.76 25.62 1.01
C SER A 9 -9.63 26.44 1.59
N MET A 10 -8.40 26.02 1.44
CA MET A 10 -7.24 26.86 1.69
C MET A 10 -6.76 27.44 0.36
N LYS A 11 -6.69 28.76 0.27
CA LYS A 11 -6.20 29.48 -0.89
C LYS A 11 -5.19 30.54 -0.46
N SER A 12 -3.99 30.44 -1.00
CA SER A 12 -2.99 31.52 -0.91
C SER A 12 -2.91 32.22 -2.26
N SER A 13 -2.89 33.55 -2.23
CA SER A 13 -2.72 34.34 -3.44
C SER A 13 -1.72 35.48 -3.20
N TRP A 14 -0.90 35.76 -4.19
CA TRP A 14 0.12 36.81 -4.14
C TRP A 14 0.28 37.47 -5.51
N GLN A 15 0.99 38.58 -5.54
CA GLN A 15 1.32 39.31 -6.75
C GLN A 15 2.83 39.13 -7.04
N GLU A 16 3.15 38.81 -8.26
CA GLU A 16 4.53 38.74 -8.75
C GLU A 16 4.64 39.63 -9.98
N GLY A 17 5.16 40.85 -9.79
CA GLY A 17 5.08 41.90 -10.80
C GLY A 17 3.62 42.26 -11.10
N GLU A 18 3.21 42.21 -12.37
CA GLU A 18 1.84 42.44 -12.80
C GLU A 18 0.96 41.17 -12.79
N THR A 19 1.54 40.00 -12.47
CA THR A 19 0.83 38.74 -12.51
C THR A 19 0.29 38.34 -11.13
N LYS A 20 -1.03 38.13 -11.03
CA LYS A 20 -1.66 37.55 -9.84
C LYS A 20 -1.53 36.02 -9.86
N LYS A 21 -0.88 35.50 -8.84
CA LYS A 21 -0.73 34.02 -8.65
C LYS A 21 -1.58 33.54 -7.50
N ALA A 22 -2.01 32.29 -7.56
CA ALA A 22 -2.76 31.63 -6.50
C ALA A 22 -2.50 30.14 -6.47
N VAL A 23 -2.46 29.58 -5.27
CA VAL A 23 -2.46 28.14 -5.01
C VAL A 23 -3.67 27.81 -4.16
N THR A 24 -4.42 26.79 -4.55
CA THR A 24 -5.57 26.31 -3.80
C THR A 24 -5.30 24.88 -3.37
N SER A 25 -5.37 24.61 -2.07
CA SER A 25 -5.27 23.24 -1.56
C SER A 25 -6.49 22.41 -1.94
N PRO A 26 -6.30 21.13 -2.28
CA PRO A 26 -7.43 20.24 -2.47
C PRO A 26 -8.18 20.01 -1.14
N LEU A 27 -9.43 19.55 -1.25
CA LEU A 27 -10.19 19.09 -0.09
C LEU A 27 -9.45 17.90 0.54
N SER A 28 -9.14 17.99 1.84
CA SER A 28 -8.39 16.98 2.57
C SER A 28 -9.03 16.70 3.92
N LEU A 29 -9.08 15.43 4.31
CA LEU A 29 -9.49 14.98 5.63
C LEU A 29 -8.33 14.23 6.29
N ILE A 30 -7.87 14.75 7.43
CA ILE A 30 -6.83 14.10 8.25
C ILE A 30 -7.52 13.50 9.47
N VAL A 31 -7.37 12.19 9.64
CA VAL A 31 -7.99 11.45 10.75
C VAL A 31 -6.89 10.78 11.57
N THR A 32 -6.94 11.00 12.89
CA THR A 32 -6.11 10.28 13.87
C THR A 32 -6.97 9.25 14.60
N ALA A 33 -6.52 8.00 14.60
CA ALA A 33 -7.17 6.92 15.30
C ALA A 33 -6.20 6.25 16.29
N PHE A 34 -6.72 5.82 17.45
CA PHE A 34 -5.95 5.11 18.46
C PHE A 34 -6.57 3.76 18.73
N ALA A 35 -5.72 2.74 18.86
CA ALA A 35 -6.10 1.43 19.34
C ALA A 35 -5.00 0.89 20.27
N PRO A 36 -5.35 0.30 21.43
CA PRO A 36 -4.37 -0.36 22.29
C PRO A 36 -3.79 -1.59 21.60
N SER A 37 -2.47 -1.78 21.69
CA SER A 37 -1.82 -3.03 21.31
C SER A 37 -1.71 -3.93 22.52
N MET A 38 -2.13 -5.19 22.39
CA MET A 38 -2.03 -6.18 23.47
C MET A 38 -0.60 -6.72 23.63
N ASP A 39 0.18 -6.74 22.55
CA ASP A 39 1.54 -7.24 22.54
C ASP A 39 2.38 -6.49 21.49
N ALA A 40 3.15 -5.51 21.95
CA ALA A 40 4.01 -4.71 21.09
C ALA A 40 5.17 -5.50 20.46
N THR A 41 5.53 -6.66 21.01
CA THR A 41 6.61 -7.50 20.46
C THR A 41 6.22 -8.19 19.16
N LYS A 42 4.93 -8.26 18.85
CA LYS A 42 4.38 -8.82 17.61
C LYS A 42 4.13 -7.78 16.51
N THR A 43 4.68 -6.58 16.68
CA THR A 43 4.57 -5.54 15.65
C THR A 43 5.35 -5.95 14.40
N LEU A 44 4.67 -5.98 13.25
CA LEU A 44 5.32 -6.13 11.95
C LEU A 44 5.86 -4.78 11.48
N THR A 45 7.00 -4.83 10.80
CA THR A 45 7.66 -3.66 10.21
C THR A 45 7.96 -3.92 8.74
N PRO A 46 8.33 -2.91 7.95
CA PRO A 46 8.81 -3.07 6.58
C PRO A 46 10.14 -3.82 6.48
N GLN A 47 10.87 -3.96 7.59
CA GLN A 47 12.20 -4.56 7.60
C GLN A 47 12.15 -6.04 7.25
N LEU A 48 12.72 -6.39 6.09
CA LEU A 48 12.82 -7.76 5.62
C LEU A 48 13.78 -8.58 6.49
N GLN A 49 13.47 -9.84 6.68
CA GLN A 49 14.35 -10.79 7.35
C GLN A 49 15.32 -11.39 6.32
N PRO A 50 16.63 -11.13 6.43
CA PRO A 50 17.63 -11.72 5.54
C PRO A 50 17.85 -13.21 5.85
N ASP A 51 18.63 -13.87 4.99
CA ASP A 51 19.14 -15.24 5.18
C ASP A 51 18.06 -16.33 5.24
N LEU A 52 16.85 -16.02 4.81
CA LEU A 52 15.74 -16.98 4.74
C LEU A 52 15.26 -17.13 3.29
N ASP A 53 14.91 -18.35 2.90
CA ASP A 53 14.16 -18.55 1.65
C ASP A 53 12.74 -18.00 1.81
N THR A 54 12.51 -16.83 1.24
CA THR A 54 11.27 -16.05 1.41
C THR A 54 10.73 -15.57 0.08
N ARG A 55 9.46 -15.17 0.11
CA ARG A 55 8.76 -14.52 -1.01
C ARG A 55 8.03 -13.29 -0.51
N LEU A 56 7.92 -12.28 -1.38
CA LEU A 56 7.06 -11.13 -1.15
C LEU A 56 5.74 -11.32 -1.89
N LEU A 57 4.66 -11.24 -1.13
CA LEU A 57 3.29 -11.38 -1.63
C LEU A 57 2.58 -10.04 -1.60
N LEU A 58 2.12 -9.57 -2.75
CA LEU A 58 1.20 -8.44 -2.84
C LEU A 58 -0.24 -8.93 -2.67
N ILE A 59 -0.96 -8.38 -1.70
CA ILE A 59 -2.42 -8.47 -1.63
C ILE A 59 -3.00 -7.22 -2.28
N ASP A 60 -3.66 -7.38 -3.43
CA ASP A 60 -4.22 -6.28 -4.22
C ASP A 60 -5.74 -6.19 -4.02
N LEU A 61 -6.21 -5.15 -3.31
CA LEU A 61 -7.63 -4.90 -3.11
C LEU A 61 -8.28 -4.20 -4.33
N GLY A 62 -7.49 -3.58 -5.19
CA GLY A 62 -7.94 -3.00 -6.46
C GLY A 62 -8.31 -4.04 -7.52
N ASN A 63 -7.93 -5.33 -7.32
CA ASN A 63 -8.18 -6.43 -8.26
C ASN A 63 -7.68 -6.16 -9.68
N GLY A 64 -6.53 -5.51 -9.81
CA GLY A 64 -5.91 -5.18 -11.09
C GLY A 64 -6.60 -4.04 -11.85
N LYS A 65 -7.34 -3.16 -11.18
CA LYS A 65 -7.89 -1.94 -11.77
C LYS A 65 -6.79 -0.93 -12.09
N ASN A 66 -5.75 -0.89 -11.27
CA ASN A 66 -4.56 -0.06 -11.43
C ASN A 66 -4.91 1.42 -11.69
N ARG A 67 -5.84 1.98 -10.90
CA ARG A 67 -6.27 3.38 -11.02
C ARG A 67 -5.15 4.31 -10.59
N MET A 68 -4.85 5.30 -11.44
CA MET A 68 -3.70 6.20 -11.29
C MET A 68 -4.08 7.63 -10.87
N GLY A 69 -5.37 7.94 -10.75
CA GLY A 69 -5.83 9.28 -10.39
C GLY A 69 -5.38 9.68 -8.98
N GLY A 70 -4.83 10.88 -8.86
CA GLY A 70 -4.29 11.40 -7.60
C GLY A 70 -2.95 10.83 -7.16
N SER A 71 -2.39 9.85 -7.89
CA SER A 71 -1.12 9.21 -7.51
C SER A 71 0.06 10.18 -7.47
N ALA A 72 1.08 9.85 -6.68
CA ALA A 72 2.33 10.59 -6.63
C ALA A 72 2.97 10.71 -8.02
N LEU A 73 2.90 9.66 -8.85
CA LEU A 73 3.39 9.72 -10.22
C LEU A 73 2.62 10.75 -11.06
N ALA A 74 1.29 10.78 -10.98
CA ALA A 74 0.49 11.77 -11.69
C ALA A 74 0.85 13.19 -11.28
N GLN A 75 1.06 13.43 -9.98
CA GLN A 75 1.47 14.73 -9.45
C GLN A 75 2.85 15.17 -9.96
N VAL A 76 3.83 14.26 -10.03
CA VAL A 76 5.17 14.55 -10.59
C VAL A 76 5.08 15.03 -12.04
N TYR A 77 4.15 14.49 -12.81
CA TYR A 77 3.89 14.93 -14.19
C TYR A 77 2.91 16.11 -14.30
N GLY A 78 2.54 16.74 -13.19
CA GLY A 78 1.60 17.87 -13.18
C GLY A 78 0.17 17.49 -13.59
N GLN A 79 -0.19 16.24 -13.41
CA GLN A 79 -1.50 15.68 -13.75
C GLN A 79 -2.24 15.21 -12.49
N VAL A 80 -3.56 15.15 -12.56
CA VAL A 80 -4.39 14.59 -11.47
C VAL A 80 -4.92 13.21 -11.83
N GLY A 81 -5.19 12.97 -13.12
CA GLY A 81 -5.87 11.77 -13.59
C GLY A 81 -7.39 11.83 -13.37
N SER A 82 -8.11 10.88 -13.94
CA SER A 82 -9.58 10.88 -13.94
C SER A 82 -10.21 9.90 -12.96
N VAL A 83 -9.51 8.84 -12.60
CA VAL A 83 -10.03 7.76 -11.75
C VAL A 83 -9.02 7.45 -10.64
N ALA A 84 -9.39 7.80 -9.42
CA ALA A 84 -8.60 7.51 -8.22
C ALA A 84 -8.92 6.12 -7.65
N PRO A 85 -7.99 5.50 -6.91
CA PRO A 85 -8.27 4.34 -6.06
C PRO A 85 -9.42 4.60 -5.09
N ASP A 86 -10.17 3.56 -4.78
CA ASP A 86 -11.31 3.64 -3.84
C ASP A 86 -11.52 2.29 -3.14
N VAL A 87 -12.24 2.31 -2.04
CA VAL A 87 -12.69 1.11 -1.34
C VAL A 87 -13.91 0.53 -2.06
N ASP A 88 -13.69 -0.27 -3.11
CA ASP A 88 -14.79 -0.88 -3.87
C ASP A 88 -15.62 -1.87 -3.03
N ASP A 89 -14.98 -2.51 -2.06
CA ASP A 89 -15.61 -3.52 -1.20
C ASP A 89 -14.99 -3.48 0.20
N ALA A 90 -15.68 -2.85 1.13
CA ALA A 90 -15.24 -2.73 2.52
C ALA A 90 -15.08 -4.11 3.22
N SER A 91 -15.76 -5.16 2.74
CA SER A 91 -15.61 -6.50 3.31
C SER A 91 -14.21 -7.07 3.05
N LYS A 92 -13.61 -6.75 1.91
CA LYS A 92 -12.23 -7.14 1.59
C LYS A 92 -11.20 -6.43 2.45
N LEU A 93 -11.39 -5.13 2.72
CA LEU A 93 -10.51 -4.40 3.64
C LEU A 93 -10.58 -4.98 5.05
N LYS A 94 -11.79 -5.32 5.53
CA LYS A 94 -11.98 -6.03 6.79
C LYS A 94 -11.33 -7.42 6.77
N GLY A 95 -11.46 -8.15 5.65
CA GLY A 95 -10.82 -9.45 5.43
C GLY A 95 -9.29 -9.37 5.43
N LEU A 96 -8.71 -8.34 4.82
CA LEU A 96 -7.28 -8.05 4.87
C LEU A 96 -6.82 -7.90 6.31
N PHE A 97 -7.43 -6.99 7.07
CA PHE A 97 -7.08 -6.75 8.46
C PHE A 97 -7.14 -8.04 9.29
N ALA A 98 -8.24 -8.79 9.21
CA ALA A 98 -8.43 -10.03 9.96
C ALA A 98 -7.38 -11.10 9.58
N SER A 99 -7.04 -11.21 8.29
CA SER A 99 -6.03 -12.15 7.81
C SER A 99 -4.63 -11.80 8.33
N ILE A 100 -4.24 -10.52 8.26
CA ILE A 100 -2.95 -10.04 8.78
C ILE A 100 -2.84 -10.32 10.28
N GLN A 101 -3.86 -9.98 11.08
CA GLN A 101 -3.84 -10.22 12.53
C GLN A 101 -3.69 -11.72 12.85
N ARG A 102 -4.43 -12.58 12.16
CA ARG A 102 -4.35 -14.04 12.35
C ARG A 102 -2.99 -14.59 11.96
N LEU A 103 -2.54 -14.31 10.74
CA LEU A 103 -1.27 -14.84 10.22
C LEU A 103 -0.07 -14.33 11.01
N ASN A 104 -0.11 -13.10 11.50
CA ASN A 104 0.90 -12.57 12.40
C ASN A 104 0.89 -13.30 13.75
N GLY A 105 -0.29 -13.52 14.34
CA GLY A 105 -0.44 -14.31 15.56
C GLY A 105 0.09 -15.74 15.44
N GLU A 106 -0.02 -16.35 14.26
CA GLU A 106 0.49 -17.67 13.90
C GLU A 106 2.00 -17.68 13.54
N GLY A 107 2.67 -16.51 13.50
CA GLY A 107 4.09 -16.37 13.16
C GLY A 107 4.41 -16.68 11.70
N LYS A 108 3.43 -16.51 10.79
CA LYS A 108 3.57 -16.77 9.35
C LYS A 108 4.12 -15.55 8.59
N LEU A 109 3.96 -14.36 9.14
CA LEU A 109 4.43 -13.12 8.53
C LEU A 109 5.79 -12.72 9.13
N LEU A 110 6.71 -12.30 8.28
CA LEU A 110 8.06 -11.88 8.66
C LEU A 110 8.22 -10.36 8.57
N ALA A 111 7.61 -9.73 7.56
CA ALA A 111 7.55 -8.29 7.37
C ALA A 111 6.23 -7.90 6.72
N TYR A 112 5.86 -6.62 6.84
CA TYR A 112 4.63 -6.05 6.31
C TYR A 112 4.85 -4.60 5.93
N HIS A 113 4.30 -4.20 4.79
CA HIS A 113 4.21 -2.81 4.39
C HIS A 113 2.93 -2.55 3.60
N ASP A 114 2.24 -1.46 3.90
CA ASP A 114 1.10 -1.01 3.10
C ASP A 114 1.56 -0.57 1.70
N ARG A 115 0.75 -0.85 0.68
CA ARG A 115 0.89 -0.14 -0.57
C ARG A 115 0.17 1.20 -0.44
N SER A 116 0.93 2.30 -0.48
CA SER A 116 0.44 3.66 -0.33
C SER A 116 1.03 4.59 -1.39
N ASP A 117 1.42 5.80 -1.03
CA ASP A 117 1.99 6.80 -1.94
C ASP A 117 3.19 6.23 -2.72
N GLY A 118 3.19 6.41 -4.05
CA GLY A 118 4.21 5.86 -4.94
C GLY A 118 3.99 4.40 -5.35
N GLY A 119 2.95 3.75 -4.85
CA GLY A 119 2.50 2.41 -5.25
C GLY A 119 3.43 1.28 -4.86
N LEU A 120 3.35 0.17 -5.60
CA LEU A 120 4.13 -1.04 -5.33
C LEU A 120 5.64 -0.79 -5.41
N LEU A 121 6.11 0.06 -6.33
CA LEU A 121 7.54 0.36 -6.45
C LEU A 121 8.08 1.00 -5.19
N ALA A 122 7.43 2.06 -4.68
CA ALA A 122 7.85 2.71 -3.44
C ALA A 122 7.83 1.73 -2.27
N THR A 123 6.76 0.95 -2.12
CA THR A 123 6.64 -0.08 -1.08
C THR A 123 7.82 -1.06 -1.09
N LEU A 124 8.17 -1.62 -2.27
CA LEU A 124 9.29 -2.55 -2.39
C LEU A 124 10.64 -1.89 -2.12
N CYS A 125 10.85 -0.65 -2.61
CA CYS A 125 12.06 0.12 -2.33
C CYS A 125 12.21 0.41 -0.84
N GLU A 126 11.16 0.82 -0.16
CA GLU A 126 11.19 1.12 1.27
C GLU A 126 11.49 -0.14 2.11
N MET A 127 10.92 -1.29 1.74
CA MET A 127 11.26 -2.57 2.37
C MET A 127 12.73 -2.95 2.14
N ALA A 128 13.24 -2.77 0.91
CA ALA A 128 14.64 -3.02 0.56
C ALA A 128 15.59 -2.08 1.33
N PHE A 129 15.27 -0.79 1.41
CA PHE A 129 16.08 0.22 2.11
C PHE A 129 16.11 -0.03 3.63
N ALA A 130 14.95 -0.33 4.23
CA ALA A 130 14.87 -0.65 5.67
C ALA A 130 15.73 -1.84 6.07
N SER A 131 16.02 -2.72 5.11
CA SER A 131 16.69 -4.00 5.34
C SER A 131 18.11 -4.04 4.78
N HIS A 132 18.50 -3.07 3.95
CA HIS A 132 19.74 -3.08 3.17
C HIS A 132 19.89 -4.34 2.29
N ILE A 133 18.80 -4.81 1.69
CA ILE A 133 18.73 -6.02 0.87
C ILE A 133 18.25 -5.64 -0.54
N GLY A 134 18.80 -6.30 -1.58
CA GLY A 134 18.27 -6.25 -2.94
C GLY A 134 17.06 -7.17 -3.09
N LEU A 135 16.20 -6.87 -4.06
CA LEU A 135 15.04 -7.68 -4.42
C LEU A 135 15.10 -8.09 -5.89
N ASP A 136 14.73 -9.33 -6.18
CA ASP A 136 14.42 -9.77 -7.53
C ASP A 136 12.92 -9.66 -7.76
N VAL A 137 12.50 -8.67 -8.56
CA VAL A 137 11.09 -8.30 -8.72
C VAL A 137 10.52 -8.90 -9.99
N ASN A 138 9.40 -9.61 -9.87
CA ASN A 138 8.67 -10.21 -10.98
C ASN A 138 7.22 -9.70 -11.05
N LEU A 139 6.88 -9.00 -12.12
CA LEU A 139 5.55 -8.43 -12.34
C LEU A 139 4.65 -9.33 -13.20
N GLY A 140 5.10 -10.52 -13.58
CA GLY A 140 4.42 -11.39 -14.56
C GLY A 140 3.02 -11.86 -14.16
N GLU A 141 2.70 -11.85 -12.87
CA GLU A 141 1.35 -12.18 -12.38
C GLU A 141 0.40 -10.97 -12.32
N LEU A 142 0.93 -9.75 -12.45
CA LEU A 142 0.13 -8.52 -12.35
C LEU A 142 -0.53 -8.18 -13.68
N LYS A 143 -1.73 -7.61 -13.60
CA LYS A 143 -2.48 -7.16 -14.78
C LYS A 143 -2.06 -5.75 -15.19
N GLY A 144 -2.28 -5.42 -16.46
CA GLY A 144 -2.00 -4.10 -17.01
C GLY A 144 -0.57 -3.95 -17.50
N ASP A 145 -0.17 -2.72 -17.78
CA ASP A 145 1.20 -2.37 -18.12
C ASP A 145 2.06 -2.19 -16.86
N ALA A 146 3.39 -2.27 -17.03
CA ALA A 146 4.32 -2.20 -15.91
C ALA A 146 4.24 -0.88 -15.14
N LEU A 147 3.97 0.24 -15.82
CA LEU A 147 3.87 1.55 -15.17
C LEU A 147 2.66 1.58 -14.23
N SER A 148 1.49 1.22 -14.73
CA SER A 148 0.28 1.21 -13.90
C SER A 148 0.36 0.15 -12.78
N ALA A 149 0.98 -1.02 -13.02
CA ALA A 149 1.16 -2.03 -11.99
C ALA A 149 2.09 -1.57 -10.86
N LEU A 150 3.15 -0.83 -11.17
CA LEU A 150 4.14 -0.36 -10.20
C LEU A 150 3.70 0.89 -9.42
N PHE A 151 2.99 1.81 -10.07
CA PHE A 151 2.73 3.14 -9.53
C PHE A 151 1.28 3.43 -9.15
N ASN A 152 0.36 2.46 -9.34
CA ASN A 152 -0.99 2.64 -8.79
C ASN A 152 -0.95 2.56 -7.25
N GLU A 153 -1.79 3.39 -6.64
CA GLU A 153 -1.93 3.48 -5.19
C GLU A 153 -3.24 2.83 -4.71
N GLU A 154 -3.64 1.74 -5.40
CA GLU A 154 -4.75 0.91 -4.95
C GLU A 154 -4.48 0.35 -3.56
N LEU A 155 -5.52 0.20 -2.75
CA LEU A 155 -5.39 -0.41 -1.43
C LEU A 155 -4.75 -1.80 -1.52
N GLY A 156 -3.87 -2.11 -0.60
CA GLY A 156 -3.17 -3.37 -0.55
C GLY A 156 -1.99 -3.37 0.40
N ALA A 157 -1.30 -4.49 0.45
CA ALA A 157 -0.11 -4.63 1.28
C ALA A 157 0.87 -5.64 0.69
N VAL A 158 2.15 -5.48 1.00
CA VAL A 158 3.21 -6.43 0.70
C VAL A 158 3.60 -7.15 1.99
N LEU A 159 3.63 -8.47 1.91
CA LEU A 159 3.98 -9.37 3.01
C LEU A 159 5.24 -10.15 2.68
N GLN A 160 6.19 -10.23 3.60
CA GLN A 160 7.25 -11.24 3.52
C GLN A 160 6.81 -12.52 4.23
N VAL A 161 6.91 -13.64 3.53
CA VAL A 161 6.58 -14.96 4.04
C VAL A 161 7.65 -15.98 3.69
N ARG A 162 7.82 -17.04 4.49
CA ARG A 162 8.72 -18.14 4.13
C ARG A 162 8.17 -18.87 2.92
N SER A 163 9.02 -19.27 1.98
CA SER A 163 8.62 -19.99 0.76
C SER A 163 7.77 -21.22 1.05
N LYS A 164 8.08 -21.95 2.12
CA LYS A 164 7.29 -23.12 2.55
C LYS A 164 5.86 -22.77 3.00
N ASP A 165 5.62 -21.55 3.48
CA ASP A 165 4.33 -21.10 4.03
C ASP A 165 3.46 -20.36 2.99
N VAL A 166 3.98 -20.05 1.80
CA VAL A 166 3.27 -19.29 0.74
C VAL A 166 1.90 -19.87 0.43
N LYS A 167 1.80 -21.17 0.20
CA LYS A 167 0.52 -21.83 -0.14
C LYS A 167 -0.52 -21.69 0.95
N GLU A 168 -0.11 -21.79 2.21
CA GLU A 168 -0.98 -21.65 3.37
C GLU A 168 -1.45 -20.21 3.54
N VAL A 169 -0.54 -19.24 3.41
CA VAL A 169 -0.86 -17.81 3.49
C VAL A 169 -1.81 -17.39 2.38
N VAL A 170 -1.53 -17.80 1.13
CA VAL A 170 -2.42 -17.51 -0.02
C VAL A 170 -3.80 -18.12 0.20
N LYS A 171 -3.88 -19.36 0.70
CA LYS A 171 -5.15 -20.00 1.03
C LYS A 171 -5.91 -19.23 2.10
N ALA A 172 -5.24 -18.83 3.17
CA ALA A 172 -5.82 -18.06 4.26
C ALA A 172 -6.39 -16.71 3.78
N CYS A 173 -5.69 -16.01 2.90
CA CYS A 173 -6.18 -14.79 2.27
C CYS A 173 -7.41 -15.05 1.41
N ARG A 174 -7.40 -16.11 0.59
CA ARG A 174 -8.55 -16.47 -0.26
C ARG A 174 -9.79 -16.85 0.55
N ASP A 175 -9.63 -17.57 1.64
CA ASP A 175 -10.71 -17.93 2.56
C ASP A 175 -11.35 -16.69 3.21
N ALA A 176 -10.58 -15.59 3.36
CA ALA A 176 -11.05 -14.28 3.80
C ALA A 176 -11.61 -13.39 2.66
N GLY A 177 -11.78 -13.94 1.44
CA GLY A 177 -12.32 -13.22 0.28
C GLY A 177 -11.28 -12.45 -0.54
N LEU A 178 -9.98 -12.55 -0.21
CA LEU A 178 -8.89 -11.86 -0.90
C LEU A 178 -8.37 -12.73 -2.04
N LYS A 179 -8.88 -12.52 -3.25
CA LYS A 179 -8.57 -13.38 -4.40
C LYS A 179 -7.30 -12.97 -5.15
N ALA A 180 -6.98 -11.67 -5.16
CA ALA A 180 -5.80 -11.13 -5.84
C ALA A 180 -4.62 -11.09 -4.87
N VAL A 181 -3.90 -12.20 -4.80
CA VAL A 181 -2.65 -12.37 -4.04
C VAL A 181 -1.60 -12.88 -5.02
N HIS A 182 -0.54 -12.09 -5.19
CA HIS A 182 0.48 -12.27 -6.22
C HIS A 182 1.86 -12.37 -5.59
N GLU A 183 2.68 -13.30 -6.05
CA GLU A 183 4.10 -13.32 -5.72
C GLU A 183 4.81 -12.27 -6.60
N VAL A 184 5.47 -11.29 -5.97
CA VAL A 184 6.03 -10.12 -6.67
C VAL A 184 7.53 -9.98 -6.52
N ALA A 185 8.15 -10.62 -5.53
CA ALA A 185 9.61 -10.60 -5.38
C ALA A 185 10.13 -11.75 -4.48
N SER A 186 11.45 -11.96 -4.59
CA SER A 186 12.23 -12.85 -3.74
C SER A 186 13.56 -12.20 -3.35
#